data_eef2c555c0edca8f475a8e3e812f47a1
#
_entry.id   eef2c555c0edca8f475a8e3e812f47a1
#
_cell.length_a   1.000
_cell.length_b   1.000
_cell.length_c   1.000
_cell.angle_alpha   90.00
_cell.angle_beta   90.00
_cell.angle_gamma   90.00
#
_symmetry.space_group_name_H-M   'P 1'
#
loop_
_entity.id
_entity.type
_entity.pdbx_description
1 polymer ?
#
loop_
_entity_poly.entity_id
_entity_poly.type
_entity_poly.pdbx_seq_one_letter_code
_entity_poly.pdbx_strand_id
1 'polypeptide(L)'
;MKEQQIQTRWLVNISKRPDVRMFRNNVGTGWQGQVVSKELGAIVLQNARPLHAGLCVGSSDLIGWKTVTITPDMVGQQVAVFVAAEVKTATGRLTGEQSNFLTKVKDAGGLAVVIRDENQEI
;
A
#
# COMPACT_ATOMS: atom_id res chain seq x y z
N MET A 1 0.65 -20.77 -18.85
CA MET A 1 0.03 -20.19 -17.64
C MET A 1 -0.16 -18.70 -17.85
N LYS A 2 -1.34 -18.20 -17.57
CA LYS A 2 -1.63 -16.77 -17.71
C LYS A 2 -0.94 -15.97 -16.59
N GLU A 3 -0.56 -14.73 -16.87
CA GLU A 3 0.10 -13.84 -15.89
C GLU A 3 -0.64 -13.77 -14.56
N GLN A 4 -1.97 -13.64 -14.60
CA GLN A 4 -2.79 -13.59 -13.39
C GLN A 4 -2.67 -14.86 -12.53
N GLN A 5 -2.52 -16.02 -13.15
CA GLN A 5 -2.32 -17.28 -12.44
C GLN A 5 -0.94 -17.33 -11.78
N ILE A 6 0.08 -16.87 -12.49
CA ILE A 6 1.44 -16.74 -11.95
C ILE A 6 1.44 -15.82 -10.74
N GLN A 7 0.84 -14.65 -10.88
CA GLN A 7 0.72 -13.65 -9.81
C GLN A 7 0.06 -14.22 -8.56
N THR A 8 -1.08 -14.88 -8.73
CA THR A 8 -1.83 -15.46 -7.61
C THR A 8 -1.04 -16.55 -6.89
N ARG A 9 -0.42 -17.45 -7.65
CA ARG A 9 0.39 -18.54 -7.07
C ARG A 9 1.63 -18.00 -6.36
N TRP A 10 2.30 -17.04 -6.97
CA TRP A 10 3.47 -16.40 -6.37
C TRP A 10 3.12 -15.72 -5.06
N LEU A 11 2.01 -14.97 -5.01
CA LEU A 11 1.55 -14.31 -3.79
C LEU A 11 1.26 -15.32 -2.67
N VAL A 12 0.62 -16.45 -3.00
CA VAL A 12 0.37 -17.52 -2.02
C VAL A 12 1.68 -18.06 -1.47
N ASN A 13 2.66 -18.30 -2.32
CA ASN A 13 3.95 -18.84 -1.90
C ASN A 13 4.75 -17.85 -1.07
N ILE A 14 4.83 -16.59 -1.50
CA ILE A 14 5.61 -15.57 -0.80
C ILE A 14 5.00 -15.20 0.55
N SER A 15 3.67 -15.28 0.68
CA SER A 15 2.98 -14.96 1.93
C SER A 15 3.32 -15.90 3.08
N LYS A 16 3.91 -17.06 2.78
CA LYS A 16 4.37 -18.01 3.79
C LYS A 16 5.67 -17.56 4.46
N ARG A 17 6.39 -16.62 3.87
CA ARG A 17 7.66 -16.11 4.40
C ARG A 17 7.38 -14.96 5.38
N PRO A 18 7.91 -15.03 6.62
CA PRO A 18 7.71 -13.97 7.61
C PRO A 18 8.48 -12.68 7.31
N ASP A 19 9.52 -12.74 6.46
CA ASP A 19 10.38 -11.61 6.13
C ASP A 19 9.87 -10.79 4.93
N VAL A 20 8.78 -11.22 4.29
CA VAL A 20 8.25 -10.57 3.09
C VAL A 20 6.77 -10.25 3.24
N ARG A 21 6.36 -9.07 2.77
CA ARG A 21 4.96 -8.71 2.64
C ARG A 21 4.74 -8.05 1.29
N MET A 22 3.82 -8.60 0.50
CA MET A 22 3.52 -8.08 -0.84
C MET A 22 2.04 -7.76 -0.97
N PHE A 23 1.75 -6.76 -1.77
CA PHE A 23 0.40 -6.26 -2.05
C PHE A 23 0.16 -6.17 -3.55
N ARG A 24 -1.08 -6.32 -3.97
CA ARG A 24 -1.48 -6.00 -5.34
C ARG A 24 -1.47 -4.49 -5.54
N ASN A 25 -0.90 -4.06 -6.65
CA ASN A 25 -0.86 -2.67 -7.06
C ASN A 25 -1.68 -2.52 -8.33
N ASN A 26 -2.99 -2.46 -8.18
CA ASN A 26 -3.92 -2.35 -9.30
C ASN A 26 -3.95 -0.90 -9.78
N VAL A 27 -3.17 -0.60 -10.83
CA VAL A 27 -3.11 0.73 -11.42
C VAL A 27 -4.25 0.87 -12.45
N GLY A 28 -5.02 1.93 -12.32
CA GLY A 28 -6.12 2.17 -13.25
C GLY A 28 -6.94 3.37 -12.85
N THR A 29 -7.91 3.69 -13.69
CA THR A 29 -8.87 4.76 -13.45
C THR A 29 -10.26 4.16 -13.31
N GLY A 30 -10.94 4.51 -12.24
CA GLY A 30 -12.34 4.17 -12.00
C GLY A 30 -13.13 5.44 -11.69
N TRP A 31 -14.32 5.23 -11.16
CA TRP A 31 -15.22 6.32 -10.76
C TRP A 31 -15.69 6.10 -9.34
N GLN A 32 -15.81 7.18 -8.58
CA GLN A 32 -16.39 7.17 -7.25
C GLN A 32 -17.52 8.20 -7.18
N GLY A 33 -18.48 7.91 -6.33
CA GLY A 33 -19.66 8.76 -6.15
C GLY A 33 -20.71 8.03 -5.34
N GLN A 34 -21.89 8.61 -5.28
CA GLN A 34 -23.03 7.99 -4.61
C GLN A 34 -23.76 7.05 -5.58
N VAL A 35 -23.90 5.80 -5.20
CA VAL A 35 -24.64 4.81 -6.00
C VAL A 35 -26.14 5.10 -5.91
N VAL A 36 -26.76 5.39 -7.04
CA VAL A 36 -28.21 5.65 -7.14
C VAL A 36 -28.97 4.51 -7.83
N SER A 37 -28.26 3.70 -8.63
CA SER A 37 -28.85 2.54 -9.28
C SER A 37 -27.80 1.47 -9.48
N LYS A 38 -28.18 0.22 -9.25
CA LYS A 38 -27.31 -0.95 -9.42
C LYS A 38 -28.12 -2.06 -10.07
N GLU A 39 -27.88 -2.30 -11.35
CA GLU A 39 -28.53 -3.34 -12.14
C GLU A 39 -27.46 -4.18 -12.84
N LEU A 40 -27.87 -5.30 -13.44
CA LEU A 40 -27.01 -6.30 -14.08
C LEU A 40 -25.81 -5.69 -14.83
N GLY A 41 -24.64 -5.70 -14.19
CA GLY A 41 -23.41 -5.23 -14.79
C GLY A 41 -23.30 -3.71 -14.95
N ALA A 42 -24.28 -2.94 -14.42
CA ALA A 42 -24.28 -1.47 -14.53
C ALA A 42 -24.46 -0.81 -13.17
N ILE A 43 -23.74 0.27 -12.95
CA ILE A 43 -23.85 1.12 -11.76
C ILE A 43 -23.98 2.56 -12.22
N VAL A 44 -24.97 3.28 -11.68
CA VAL A 44 -25.13 4.71 -11.91
C VAL A 44 -24.71 5.45 -10.64
N LEU A 45 -23.79 6.39 -10.81
CA LEU A 45 -23.27 7.21 -9.73
C LEU A 45 -23.78 8.64 -9.83
N GLN A 46 -24.18 9.23 -8.70
CA GLN A 46 -24.44 10.65 -8.58
C GLN A 46 -23.20 11.34 -8.02
N ASN A 47 -22.91 12.55 -8.52
CA ASN A 47 -21.70 13.30 -8.15
C ASN A 47 -20.43 12.48 -8.42
N ALA A 48 -20.40 11.82 -9.59
CA ALA A 48 -19.28 10.96 -9.98
C ALA A 48 -18.02 11.80 -10.23
N ARG A 49 -16.88 11.28 -9.77
CA ARG A 49 -15.57 11.85 -9.97
C ARG A 49 -14.55 10.76 -10.29
N PRO A 50 -13.51 11.06 -11.08
CA PRO A 50 -12.48 10.07 -11.39
C PRO A 50 -11.76 9.58 -10.13
N LEU A 51 -11.44 8.28 -10.11
CA LEU A 51 -10.60 7.65 -9.09
C LEU A 51 -9.38 7.05 -9.79
N HIS A 52 -8.21 7.55 -9.46
CA HIS A 52 -6.95 6.98 -9.90
C HIS A 52 -6.45 6.01 -8.84
N ALA A 53 -6.39 4.72 -9.19
CA ALA A 53 -5.96 3.65 -8.28
C ALA A 53 -4.53 3.24 -8.58
N GLY A 54 -3.86 2.68 -7.56
CA GLY A 54 -2.47 2.24 -7.67
C GLY A 54 -1.46 3.38 -7.51
N LEU A 55 -0.18 3.06 -7.67
CA LEU A 55 0.89 4.04 -7.48
C LEU A 55 0.97 5.04 -8.64
N CYS A 56 1.27 4.54 -9.82
CA CYS A 56 1.39 5.35 -11.03
C CYS A 56 1.42 4.44 -12.25
N VAL A 57 1.16 5.04 -13.42
CA VAL A 57 1.26 4.33 -14.70
C VAL A 57 2.69 3.80 -14.87
N GLY A 58 2.81 2.53 -15.22
CA GLY A 58 4.08 1.85 -15.37
C GLY A 58 4.67 1.25 -14.09
N SER A 59 4.03 1.47 -12.92
CA SER A 59 4.45 0.79 -11.70
C SER A 59 4.13 -0.71 -11.76
N SER A 60 4.84 -1.50 -10.94
CA SER A 60 4.75 -2.95 -10.94
C SER A 60 3.39 -3.48 -10.45
N ASP A 61 3.02 -4.67 -10.89
CA ASP A 61 1.78 -5.33 -10.50
C ASP A 61 1.70 -5.64 -9.01
N LEU A 62 2.86 -5.89 -8.41
CA LEU A 62 2.99 -6.23 -6.99
C LEU A 62 4.02 -5.32 -6.36
N ILE A 63 3.74 -4.89 -5.13
CA ILE A 63 4.62 -4.01 -4.37
C ILE A 63 4.60 -4.41 -2.90
N GLY A 64 5.69 -4.19 -2.21
CA GLY A 64 5.77 -4.54 -0.79
C GLY A 64 7.15 -4.34 -0.23
N TRP A 65 7.49 -5.12 0.79
CA TRP A 65 8.80 -5.05 1.42
C TRP A 65 9.37 -6.42 1.73
N LYS A 66 10.68 -6.45 1.84
CA LYS A 66 11.44 -7.57 2.38
C LYS A 66 12.28 -7.05 3.53
N THR A 67 12.13 -7.66 4.71
CA THR A 67 12.97 -7.34 5.86
C THR A 67 14.36 -7.92 5.64
N VAL A 68 15.39 -7.08 5.77
CA VAL A 68 16.79 -7.47 5.58
C VAL A 68 17.55 -7.09 6.85
N THR A 69 18.35 -8.03 7.35
CA THR A 69 19.29 -7.73 8.43
C THR A 69 20.53 -7.07 7.85
N ILE A 70 20.87 -5.90 8.34
CA ILE A 70 22.07 -5.19 7.91
C ILE A 70 23.30 -5.88 8.48
N THR A 71 24.24 -6.21 7.60
CA THR A 71 25.50 -6.87 7.97
C THR A 71 26.69 -5.95 7.66
N PRO A 72 27.89 -6.20 8.24
CA PRO A 72 29.06 -5.33 8.02
C PRO A 72 29.48 -5.13 6.57
N ASP A 73 29.24 -6.13 5.72
CA ASP A 73 29.55 -6.06 4.27
C ASP A 73 28.61 -5.12 3.50
N MET A 74 27.53 -4.67 4.13
CA MET A 74 26.58 -3.74 3.52
C MET A 74 26.90 -2.27 3.81
N VAL A 75 27.95 -1.99 4.55
CA VAL A 75 28.36 -0.61 4.87
C VAL A 75 28.66 0.16 3.58
N GLY A 76 28.07 1.33 3.44
CA GLY A 76 28.20 2.19 2.26
C GLY A 76 27.18 1.90 1.16
N GLN A 77 26.40 0.84 1.26
CA GLN A 77 25.29 0.57 0.34
C GLN A 77 24.05 1.40 0.71
N GLN A 78 23.29 1.74 -0.31
CA GLN A 78 21.99 2.40 -0.12
C GLN A 78 20.87 1.35 -0.18
N VAL A 79 19.90 1.47 0.72
CA VAL A 79 18.68 0.66 0.73
C VAL A 79 17.47 1.58 0.72
N ALA A 80 16.48 1.25 -0.10
CA ALA A 80 15.19 1.93 -0.02
C ALA A 80 14.41 1.37 1.16
N VAL A 81 13.99 2.24 2.07
CA VAL A 81 13.21 1.87 3.25
C VAL A 81 11.75 2.15 3.00
N PHE A 82 10.89 1.16 3.25
CA PHE A 82 9.44 1.35 3.11
C PHE A 82 8.95 2.36 4.14
N VAL A 83 8.17 3.34 3.67
CA VAL A 83 7.60 4.41 4.51
C VAL A 83 6.08 4.35 4.43
N ALA A 84 5.44 4.31 5.58
CA ALA A 84 4.00 4.46 5.70
C ALA A 84 3.72 5.76 6.47
N ALA A 85 3.08 6.72 5.83
CA ALA A 85 2.71 8.00 6.43
C ALA A 85 1.19 8.12 6.45
N GLU A 86 0.60 8.15 7.63
CA GLU A 86 -0.83 8.40 7.83
C GLU A 86 -1.03 9.86 8.15
N VAL A 87 -1.88 10.53 7.39
CA VAL A 87 -2.13 11.97 7.56
C VAL A 87 -3.36 12.17 8.43
N LYS A 88 -3.22 12.96 9.49
CA LYS A 88 -4.31 13.31 10.41
C LYS A 88 -4.27 14.79 10.74
N THR A 89 -5.42 15.34 11.13
CA THR A 89 -5.48 16.66 11.74
C THR A 89 -4.80 16.64 13.11
N ALA A 90 -4.60 17.81 13.73
CA ALA A 90 -3.93 17.91 15.03
C ALA A 90 -4.59 17.06 16.12
N THR A 91 -5.91 16.87 16.04
CA THR A 91 -6.71 16.12 17.03
C THR A 91 -7.25 14.79 16.50
N GLY A 92 -7.06 14.50 15.22
CA GLY A 92 -7.53 13.28 14.61
C GLY A 92 -6.84 12.03 15.19
N ARG A 93 -7.60 10.94 15.29
CA ARG A 93 -7.10 9.69 15.86
C ARG A 93 -6.98 8.62 14.78
N LEU A 94 -6.00 7.75 14.95
CA LEU A 94 -5.85 6.56 14.12
C LEU A 94 -7.01 5.60 14.41
N THR A 95 -7.50 4.95 13.35
CA THR A 95 -8.34 3.76 13.52
C THR A 95 -7.49 2.59 14.00
N GLY A 96 -8.12 1.55 14.54
CA GLY A 96 -7.41 0.33 14.92
C GLY A 96 -6.68 -0.31 13.75
N GLU A 97 -7.29 -0.29 12.57
CA GLU A 97 -6.69 -0.85 11.34
C GLU A 97 -5.47 -0.05 10.89
N GLN A 98 -5.56 1.28 10.92
CA GLN A 98 -4.44 2.16 10.59
C GLN A 98 -3.28 1.97 11.57
N SER A 99 -3.56 1.93 12.86
CA SER A 99 -2.56 1.68 13.91
C SER A 99 -1.88 0.32 13.72
N ASN A 100 -2.66 -0.71 13.41
CA ASN A 100 -2.11 -2.05 13.16
C ASN A 100 -1.18 -2.06 11.95
N PHE A 101 -1.57 -1.40 10.85
CA PHE A 101 -0.72 -1.33 9.65
C PHE A 101 0.61 -0.63 9.94
N LEU A 102 0.58 0.52 10.62
CA LEU A 102 1.78 1.26 11.00
C LEU A 102 2.70 0.44 11.89
N THR A 103 2.14 -0.30 12.85
CA THR A 103 2.89 -1.19 13.73
C THR A 103 3.59 -2.29 12.92
N LYS A 104 2.90 -2.91 11.96
CA LYS A 104 3.48 -3.96 11.12
C LYS A 104 4.63 -3.43 10.26
N VAL A 105 4.50 -2.23 9.73
CA VAL A 105 5.58 -1.57 8.97
C VAL A 105 6.79 -1.35 9.85
N LYS A 106 6.59 -0.80 11.05
CA LYS A 106 7.66 -0.52 12.00
C LYS A 106 8.36 -1.80 12.46
N ASP A 107 7.60 -2.83 12.79
CA ASP A 107 8.14 -4.12 13.24
C ASP A 107 8.97 -4.81 12.13
N ALA A 108 8.62 -4.58 10.88
CA ALA A 108 9.36 -5.12 9.73
C ALA A 108 10.64 -4.34 9.42
N GLY A 109 10.90 -3.22 10.09
CA GLY A 109 12.08 -2.37 9.87
C GLY A 109 11.82 -1.14 8.99
N GLY A 110 10.58 -0.87 8.63
CA GLY A 110 10.19 0.32 7.89
C GLY A 110 9.99 1.55 8.78
N LEU A 111 9.70 2.67 8.15
CA LEU A 111 9.33 3.91 8.83
C LEU A 111 7.82 4.05 8.85
N ALA A 112 7.25 4.28 10.02
CA ALA A 112 5.83 4.50 10.19
C ALA A 112 5.62 5.79 10.97
N VAL A 113 4.93 6.74 10.34
CA VAL A 113 4.73 8.07 10.92
C VAL A 113 3.28 8.52 10.79
N VAL A 114 2.83 9.33 11.74
CA VAL A 114 1.57 10.07 11.63
C VAL A 114 1.94 11.52 11.34
N ILE A 115 1.52 12.01 10.18
CA ILE A 115 1.79 13.39 9.74
C ILE A 115 0.63 14.28 10.18
N ARG A 116 0.94 15.27 11.01
CA ARG A 116 -0.06 16.22 11.55
C ARG A 116 0.22 17.66 11.17
N ASP A 117 1.34 17.91 10.51
CA ASP A 117 1.82 19.25 10.16
C ASP A 117 2.57 19.16 8.84
N GLU A 118 2.36 20.14 7.96
CA GLU A 118 2.99 20.19 6.63
C GLU A 118 4.53 20.28 6.65
N ASN A 119 5.09 20.73 7.76
CA ASN A 119 6.54 20.87 7.93
C ASN A 119 7.17 19.70 8.69
N GLN A 120 6.40 18.68 9.03
CA GLN A 120 6.91 17.54 9.78
C GLN A 120 7.86 16.70 8.91
N GLU A 121 9.03 16.42 9.46
CA GLU A 121 10.04 15.57 8.80
C GLU A 121 9.86 14.09 9.15
N ILE A 122 10.47 13.23 8.35
CA ILE A 122 10.51 11.77 8.58
C ILE A 122 11.95 11.28 8.72
#